data_c60f816572c7bac448da9aa0677b7c25
#
_entry.id   c60f816572c7bac448da9aa0677b7c25
#
_cell.length_a   1.000
_cell.length_b   1.000
_cell.length_c   1.000
_cell.angle_alpha   90.00
_cell.angle_beta   90.00
_cell.angle_gamma   90.00
#
_symmetry.space_group_name_H-M   'P 1'
#
loop_
_entity.id
_entity.type
_entity.pdbx_description
1 polymer ?
#
loop_
_entity_poly.entity_id
_entity_poly.type
_entity_poly.pdbx_seq_one_letter_code
_entity_poly.pdbx_strand_id
1 'polypeptide(L)'
;MEVTVTSKEEIQTWIRSNLFDTVPIAISVIDRGYRIREANSRFGESFGSWKDRPCYEVYKDRTEPCLRCAALETFVDGKLRSREEQGIAEDGSEIDYLVHMVPVVRSNGDIPFIIEMSTDITAVKEMEKEKREAERMAAVGETVAGVAHGVKNILMGLEGGMYAVNSGIQLGDDERIAKGWSTMEENVNRISEFVKEFLDFAKGRGSVVIPLDPNAPARQVVDLFQERAAQAGIRLEEDLREDLAPFPLDGDGIHTCLANLVSNAIDACTFAESDREFLVTLSSREEDGSLVYEVVDNGQGMDYEISRKVFSKFFSTKGSDRGTGLGLLTTRRIVHQHGGRISFSSREGEGSVFRIELPRQALVELRSALPATGQPLSPDGNK
;
A
#
# COMPACT_ATOMS: atom_id res chain seq x y z
N MET A 1 39.82 6.45 23.81
CA MET A 1 40.80 5.73 24.64
C MET A 1 41.36 4.59 23.79
N GLU A 2 42.58 4.72 23.28
CA GLU A 2 43.25 3.64 22.54
C GLU A 2 43.62 2.53 23.52
N VAL A 3 43.01 1.37 23.36
CA VAL A 3 43.32 0.17 24.15
C VAL A 3 44.33 -0.65 23.36
N THR A 4 45.60 -0.64 23.78
CA THR A 4 46.63 -1.49 23.17
C THR A 4 46.53 -2.87 23.83
N VAL A 5 45.87 -3.82 23.15
CA VAL A 5 45.75 -5.19 23.63
C VAL A 5 46.65 -6.08 22.77
N THR A 6 47.56 -6.80 23.38
CA THR A 6 48.61 -7.52 22.68
C THR A 6 48.50 -9.05 22.77
N SER A 7 47.70 -9.58 23.71
CA SER A 7 47.47 -11.02 23.85
C SER A 7 46.01 -11.42 23.77
N LYS A 8 45.74 -12.69 23.42
CA LYS A 8 44.38 -13.26 23.36
C LYS A 8 43.68 -13.24 24.72
N GLU A 9 44.42 -13.44 25.79
CA GLU A 9 43.89 -13.42 27.16
C GLU A 9 43.53 -12.01 27.61
N GLU A 10 44.32 -11.02 27.23
CA GLU A 10 44.00 -9.60 27.46
C GLU A 10 42.77 -9.17 26.71
N ILE A 11 42.61 -9.61 25.43
CA ILE A 11 41.39 -9.36 24.61
C ILE A 11 40.17 -9.95 25.30
N GLN A 12 40.22 -11.21 25.74
CA GLN A 12 39.10 -11.86 26.40
C GLN A 12 38.72 -11.17 27.72
N THR A 13 39.70 -10.78 28.49
CA THR A 13 39.50 -10.06 29.77
C THR A 13 38.87 -8.70 29.50
N TRP A 14 39.41 -7.97 28.54
CA TRP A 14 38.86 -6.66 28.15
C TRP A 14 37.41 -6.75 27.66
N ILE A 15 37.09 -7.71 26.77
CA ILE A 15 35.75 -7.97 26.30
C ILE A 15 34.79 -8.22 27.48
N ARG A 16 35.15 -9.10 28.40
CA ARG A 16 34.30 -9.44 29.54
C ARG A 16 34.04 -8.24 30.46
N SER A 17 35.00 -7.34 30.59
CA SER A 17 34.92 -6.21 31.53
C SER A 17 34.31 -4.94 30.90
N ASN A 18 34.41 -4.78 29.59
CA ASN A 18 34.09 -3.51 28.93
C ASN A 18 33.03 -3.59 27.82
N LEU A 19 32.79 -4.79 27.25
CA LEU A 19 31.90 -4.92 26.08
C LEU A 19 30.53 -4.31 26.35
N PHE A 20 29.98 -4.54 27.54
CA PHE A 20 28.63 -4.09 27.90
C PHE A 20 28.44 -2.57 27.75
N ASP A 21 29.47 -1.80 28.19
CA ASP A 21 29.41 -0.32 28.13
C ASP A 21 30.01 0.29 26.86
N THR A 22 30.75 -0.51 26.07
CA THR A 22 31.45 0.02 24.88
C THR A 22 30.65 -0.12 23.62
N VAL A 23 29.68 -1.04 23.56
CA VAL A 23 28.83 -1.24 22.37
C VAL A 23 27.95 -0.02 22.14
N PRO A 24 27.79 0.42 20.88
CA PRO A 24 27.02 1.62 20.53
C PRO A 24 25.48 1.36 20.47
N ILE A 25 25.01 0.41 21.26
CA ILE A 25 23.57 0.06 21.36
C ILE A 25 23.14 0.16 22.82
N ALA A 26 21.92 0.59 23.06
CA ALA A 26 21.34 0.60 24.40
C ALA A 26 20.99 -0.84 24.81
N ILE A 27 21.49 -1.27 25.97
CA ILE A 27 21.22 -2.62 26.50
C ILE A 27 20.62 -2.48 27.89
N SER A 28 19.53 -3.20 28.13
CA SER A 28 18.93 -3.35 29.46
C SER A 28 18.66 -4.81 29.81
N VAL A 29 18.63 -5.12 31.09
CA VAL A 29 18.28 -6.42 31.66
C VAL A 29 16.99 -6.25 32.46
N ILE A 30 15.94 -6.92 32.04
CA ILE A 30 14.59 -6.77 32.59
C ILE A 30 14.18 -8.06 33.32
N ASP A 31 13.61 -7.94 34.51
CA ASP A 31 13.08 -9.07 35.27
C ASP A 31 11.60 -9.37 34.92
N ARG A 32 11.05 -10.45 35.46
CA ARG A 32 9.64 -10.86 35.28
C ARG A 32 8.61 -9.83 35.80
N GLY A 33 9.04 -8.91 36.68
CA GLY A 33 8.24 -7.80 37.20
C GLY A 33 8.35 -6.54 36.32
N TYR A 34 8.92 -6.68 35.11
CA TYR A 34 9.16 -5.58 34.16
C TYR A 34 10.17 -4.52 34.67
N ARG A 35 10.92 -4.78 35.75
CA ARG A 35 11.89 -3.83 36.29
C ARG A 35 13.23 -3.97 35.59
N ILE A 36 13.84 -2.85 35.23
CA ILE A 36 15.19 -2.80 34.70
C ILE A 36 16.18 -2.97 35.86
N ARG A 37 16.89 -4.09 35.82
CA ARG A 37 17.85 -4.47 36.88
C ARG A 37 19.27 -4.03 36.57
N GLU A 38 19.60 -4.00 35.30
CA GLU A 38 20.91 -3.56 34.82
C GLU A 38 20.74 -2.87 33.46
N ALA A 39 21.58 -1.89 33.16
CA ALA A 39 21.64 -1.27 31.85
C ALA A 39 23.00 -0.67 31.62
N ASN A 40 23.42 -0.61 30.34
CA ASN A 40 24.69 0.00 29.98
C ASN A 40 24.61 1.54 29.92
N SER A 41 25.79 2.19 29.84
CA SER A 41 25.86 3.66 29.76
C SER A 41 25.07 4.23 28.59
N ARG A 42 25.08 3.55 27.43
CA ARG A 42 24.33 3.98 26.25
C ARG A 42 22.79 3.99 26.46
N PHE A 43 22.31 3.05 27.28
CA PHE A 43 20.89 3.05 27.68
C PHE A 43 20.55 4.31 28.49
N GLY A 44 21.39 4.63 29.48
CA GLY A 44 21.19 5.84 30.30
C GLY A 44 21.21 7.12 29.49
N GLU A 45 22.08 7.22 28.48
CA GLU A 45 22.11 8.35 27.54
C GLU A 45 20.85 8.47 26.68
N SER A 46 20.24 7.34 26.31
CA SER A 46 19.07 7.33 25.41
C SER A 46 17.74 7.51 26.17
N PHE A 47 17.59 6.85 27.33
CA PHE A 47 16.31 6.75 28.05
C PHE A 47 16.36 7.32 29.48
N GLY A 48 17.49 7.84 29.91
CA GLY A 48 17.66 8.48 31.21
C GLY A 48 17.73 7.53 32.40
N SER A 49 17.18 7.97 33.54
CA SER A 49 17.24 7.23 34.81
C SER A 49 16.36 5.99 34.77
N TRP A 50 16.96 4.82 35.00
CA TRP A 50 16.31 3.52 34.80
C TRP A 50 16.31 2.59 36.03
N LYS A 51 17.21 2.78 36.98
CA LYS A 51 17.48 1.79 38.02
C LYS A 51 16.25 1.42 38.83
N ASP A 52 15.89 0.13 38.78
CA ASP A 52 14.72 -0.48 39.43
C ASP A 52 13.35 0.08 39.02
N ARG A 53 13.32 0.89 37.94
CA ARG A 53 12.07 1.40 37.36
C ARG A 53 11.47 0.40 36.38
N PRO A 54 10.14 0.42 36.18
CA PRO A 54 9.48 -0.40 35.17
C PRO A 54 9.91 -0.01 33.75
N CYS A 55 10.13 -1.01 32.87
CA CYS A 55 10.56 -0.76 31.49
C CYS A 55 9.51 0.07 30.70
N TYR A 56 8.23 -0.18 30.89
CA TYR A 56 7.16 0.56 30.22
C TYR A 56 7.11 2.03 30.64
N GLU A 57 7.57 2.36 31.84
CA GLU A 57 7.71 3.75 32.30
C GLU A 57 8.93 4.41 31.64
N VAL A 58 10.09 3.74 31.66
CA VAL A 58 11.34 4.30 31.15
C VAL A 58 11.35 4.45 29.63
N TYR A 59 10.92 3.42 28.89
CA TYR A 59 10.94 3.44 27.43
C TYR A 59 9.77 4.22 26.81
N LYS A 60 8.61 4.27 27.49
CA LYS A 60 7.35 4.69 26.84
C LYS A 60 6.53 5.69 27.66
N ASP A 61 7.06 6.16 28.78
CA ASP A 61 6.36 7.07 29.72
C ASP A 61 4.92 6.60 30.06
N ARG A 62 4.77 5.27 30.32
CA ARG A 62 3.48 4.65 30.62
C ARG A 62 3.37 4.28 32.09
N THR A 63 2.16 4.31 32.62
CA THR A 63 1.86 3.88 33.98
C THR A 63 1.53 2.38 34.12
N GLU A 64 1.28 1.71 32.98
CA GLU A 64 0.86 0.30 32.91
C GLU A 64 1.68 -0.46 31.86
N PRO A 65 1.82 -1.80 31.99
CA PRO A 65 2.49 -2.64 31.02
C PRO A 65 1.93 -2.52 29.61
N CYS A 66 2.77 -2.73 28.60
CA CYS A 66 2.36 -2.69 27.20
C CYS A 66 1.31 -3.78 26.88
N LEU A 67 0.25 -3.43 26.15
CA LEU A 67 -0.82 -4.38 25.78
C LEU A 67 -0.31 -5.58 24.96
N ARG A 68 0.68 -5.37 24.11
CA ARG A 68 1.39 -6.40 23.34
C ARG A 68 2.87 -6.35 23.72
N CYS A 69 3.20 -6.95 24.86
CA CYS A 69 4.54 -6.90 25.43
C CYS A 69 5.41 -8.03 24.86
N ALA A 70 6.41 -7.71 24.04
CA ALA A 70 7.36 -8.70 23.52
C ALA A 70 8.18 -9.35 24.63
N ALA A 71 8.48 -8.63 25.70
CA ALA A 71 9.17 -9.16 26.86
C ALA A 71 8.31 -10.27 27.51
N LEU A 72 7.01 -10.03 27.73
CA LEU A 72 6.10 -11.04 28.29
C LEU A 72 6.06 -12.31 27.44
N GLU A 73 5.91 -12.16 26.12
CA GLU A 73 5.91 -13.30 25.20
C GLU A 73 7.23 -14.08 25.25
N THR A 74 8.38 -13.36 25.34
CA THR A 74 9.70 -13.98 25.49
C THR A 74 9.89 -14.69 26.83
N PHE A 75 9.32 -14.19 27.94
CA PHE A 75 9.30 -14.88 29.22
C PHE A 75 8.47 -16.16 29.21
N VAL A 76 7.44 -16.22 28.36
CA VAL A 76 6.53 -17.37 28.27
C VAL A 76 7.14 -18.53 27.48
N ASP A 77 7.67 -18.25 26.29
CA ASP A 77 8.09 -19.30 25.35
C ASP A 77 9.60 -19.41 25.13
N GLY A 78 10.38 -18.48 25.71
CA GLY A 78 11.84 -18.49 25.63
C GLY A 78 12.42 -18.20 24.24
N LYS A 79 11.65 -17.65 23.33
CA LYS A 79 12.10 -17.33 21.97
C LYS A 79 12.69 -15.93 21.89
N LEU A 80 13.79 -15.80 21.14
CA LEU A 80 14.29 -14.51 20.72
C LEU A 80 13.25 -13.78 19.88
N ARG A 81 13.09 -12.48 20.12
CA ARG A 81 12.20 -11.61 19.34
C ARG A 81 12.91 -10.37 18.87
N SER A 82 12.56 -9.95 17.66
CA SER A 82 12.98 -8.66 17.10
C SER A 82 11.76 -7.93 16.58
N ARG A 83 11.59 -6.67 16.94
CA ARG A 83 10.55 -5.82 16.37
C ARG A 83 10.91 -4.34 16.50
N GLU A 84 10.24 -3.53 15.71
CA GLU A 84 10.30 -2.09 15.84
C GLU A 84 9.32 -1.64 16.90
N GLU A 85 9.76 -0.71 17.73
CA GLU A 85 8.97 -0.14 18.82
C GLU A 85 9.11 1.38 18.80
N GLN A 86 8.11 2.06 19.36
CA GLN A 86 8.16 3.51 19.61
C GLN A 86 8.26 3.78 21.09
N GLY A 87 8.98 4.81 21.45
CA GLY A 87 9.16 5.23 22.83
C GLY A 87 9.47 6.70 22.95
N ILE A 88 9.88 7.06 24.17
CA ILE A 88 10.24 8.44 24.52
C ILE A 88 11.71 8.45 24.97
N ALA A 89 12.52 9.29 24.36
CA ALA A 89 13.89 9.52 24.75
C ALA A 89 13.98 10.36 26.04
N GLU A 90 15.18 10.45 26.65
CA GLU A 90 15.38 11.22 27.88
C GLU A 90 15.00 12.70 27.76
N ASP A 91 15.17 13.29 26.57
CA ASP A 91 14.82 14.67 26.27
C ASP A 91 13.32 14.91 26.00
N GLY A 92 12.51 13.84 26.07
CA GLY A 92 11.05 13.88 25.81
C GLY A 92 10.69 13.76 24.33
N SER A 93 11.64 13.60 23.41
CA SER A 93 11.37 13.37 21.99
C SER A 93 10.89 11.95 21.74
N GLU A 94 10.09 11.77 20.69
CA GLU A 94 9.70 10.45 20.19
C GLU A 94 10.91 9.79 19.53
N ILE A 95 11.12 8.51 19.84
CA ILE A 95 12.20 7.69 19.30
C ILE A 95 11.63 6.41 18.71
N ASP A 96 12.00 6.10 17.47
CA ASP A 96 11.79 4.79 16.86
C ASP A 96 13.01 3.91 17.11
N TYR A 97 12.84 2.72 17.66
CA TYR A 97 13.95 1.81 17.91
C TYR A 97 13.65 0.37 17.51
N LEU A 98 14.67 -0.30 16.97
CA LEU A 98 14.66 -1.73 16.73
C LEU A 98 15.08 -2.44 18.00
N VAL A 99 14.21 -3.27 18.56
CA VAL A 99 14.47 -4.02 19.77
C VAL A 99 14.73 -5.49 19.49
N HIS A 100 15.76 -6.06 20.13
CA HIS A 100 16.02 -7.49 20.19
C HIS A 100 15.91 -7.97 21.64
N MET A 101 15.01 -8.90 21.91
CA MET A 101 14.79 -9.47 23.24
C MET A 101 15.31 -10.90 23.30
N VAL A 102 16.31 -11.13 24.14
CA VAL A 102 17.00 -12.39 24.30
C VAL A 102 16.74 -12.94 25.70
N PRO A 103 16.14 -14.14 25.86
CA PRO A 103 15.92 -14.72 27.16
C PRO A 103 17.23 -15.22 27.79
N VAL A 104 17.40 -14.97 29.09
CA VAL A 104 18.46 -15.59 29.91
C VAL A 104 17.88 -16.85 30.54
N VAL A 105 18.23 -18.00 29.96
CA VAL A 105 17.70 -19.30 30.39
C VAL A 105 18.63 -19.97 31.37
N ARG A 106 18.15 -20.36 32.56
CA ARG A 106 18.90 -21.17 33.54
C ARG A 106 18.89 -22.66 33.14
N SER A 107 19.77 -23.44 33.74
CA SER A 107 19.88 -24.88 33.49
C SER A 107 18.59 -25.68 33.80
N ASN A 108 17.73 -25.15 34.66
CA ASN A 108 16.42 -25.73 35.00
C ASN A 108 15.28 -25.29 34.05
N GLY A 109 15.61 -24.51 32.98
CA GLY A 109 14.61 -23.99 32.04
C GLY A 109 13.91 -22.69 32.47
N ASP A 110 14.17 -22.18 33.67
CA ASP A 110 13.62 -20.91 34.15
C ASP A 110 14.23 -19.72 33.41
N ILE A 111 13.45 -18.68 33.14
CA ILE A 111 13.86 -17.44 32.49
C ILE A 111 13.71 -16.30 33.50
N PRO A 112 14.72 -16.00 34.31
CA PRO A 112 14.63 -14.93 35.30
C PRO A 112 14.72 -13.53 34.71
N PHE A 113 15.43 -13.39 33.57
CA PHE A 113 15.70 -12.10 32.93
C PHE A 113 15.60 -12.20 31.42
N ILE A 114 15.35 -11.05 30.80
CA ILE A 114 15.51 -10.81 29.38
C ILE A 114 16.57 -9.74 29.20
N ILE A 115 17.47 -9.94 28.23
CA ILE A 115 18.35 -8.90 27.72
C ILE A 115 17.63 -8.24 26.56
N GLU A 116 17.38 -6.95 26.69
CA GLU A 116 16.83 -6.11 25.62
C GLU A 116 17.94 -5.24 25.04
N MET A 117 18.11 -5.32 23.71
CA MET A 117 19.07 -4.49 22.97
C MET A 117 18.26 -3.59 22.04
N SER A 118 18.41 -2.28 22.19
CA SER A 118 17.65 -1.26 21.45
C SER A 118 18.59 -0.43 20.59
N THR A 119 18.32 -0.40 19.30
CA THR A 119 19.05 0.43 18.34
C THR A 119 18.12 1.53 17.85
N ASP A 120 18.54 2.79 18.03
CA ASP A 120 17.80 3.94 17.49
C ASP A 120 17.81 3.89 15.95
N ILE A 121 16.61 3.88 15.38
CA ILE A 121 16.37 3.88 13.93
C ILE A 121 15.59 5.11 13.48
N THR A 122 15.43 6.12 14.33
CA THR A 122 14.66 7.33 14.06
C THR A 122 15.15 8.03 12.79
N ALA A 123 16.45 8.30 12.70
CA ALA A 123 17.03 8.94 11.52
C ALA A 123 16.89 8.08 10.25
N VAL A 124 16.93 6.75 10.36
CA VAL A 124 16.72 5.84 9.22
C VAL A 124 15.28 5.95 8.72
N LYS A 125 14.31 5.94 9.64
CA LYS A 125 12.89 6.09 9.30
C LYS A 125 12.56 7.46 8.72
N GLU A 126 13.15 8.52 9.26
CA GLU A 126 13.01 9.85 8.70
C GLU A 126 13.55 9.93 7.27
N MET A 127 14.75 9.43 7.02
CA MET A 127 15.32 9.35 5.66
C MET A 127 14.49 8.50 4.71
N GLU A 128 13.94 7.36 5.17
CA GLU A 128 13.03 6.55 4.36
C GLU A 128 11.74 7.30 4.01
N LYS A 129 11.19 8.05 4.98
CA LYS A 129 10.02 8.89 4.76
C LYS A 129 10.31 10.01 3.76
N GLU A 130 11.41 10.75 3.95
CA GLU A 130 11.84 11.80 3.02
C GLU A 130 12.09 11.24 1.61
N LYS A 131 12.75 10.09 1.51
CA LYS A 131 12.97 9.41 0.22
C LYS A 131 11.65 9.06 -0.46
N ARG A 132 10.69 8.47 0.27
CA ARG A 132 9.35 8.16 -0.28
C ARG A 132 8.60 9.42 -0.72
N GLU A 133 8.72 10.51 0.04
CA GLU A 133 8.13 11.81 -0.33
C GLU A 133 8.79 12.42 -1.56
N ALA A 134 10.13 12.34 -1.67
CA ALA A 134 10.88 12.81 -2.83
C ALA A 134 10.56 11.98 -4.09
N GLU A 135 10.52 10.65 -3.98
CA GLU A 135 10.12 9.75 -5.06
C GLU A 135 8.67 10.03 -5.51
N ARG A 136 7.78 10.31 -4.56
CA ARG A 136 6.40 10.71 -4.85
C ARG A 136 6.35 12.04 -5.58
N MET A 137 7.11 13.03 -5.13
CA MET A 137 7.17 14.36 -5.76
C MET A 137 7.79 14.30 -7.16
N ALA A 138 8.82 13.47 -7.35
CA ALA A 138 9.39 13.21 -8.66
C ALA A 138 8.37 12.56 -9.62
N ALA A 139 7.60 11.58 -9.12
CA ALA A 139 6.52 10.95 -9.87
C ALA A 139 5.41 11.96 -10.26
N VAL A 140 5.05 12.86 -9.35
CA VAL A 140 4.12 13.97 -9.61
C VAL A 140 4.72 14.95 -10.63
N GLY A 141 5.99 15.32 -10.49
CA GLY A 141 6.68 16.24 -11.42
C GLY A 141 6.74 15.73 -12.84
N GLU A 142 7.09 14.46 -13.04
CA GLU A 142 7.03 13.81 -14.37
C GLU A 142 5.58 13.72 -14.91
N THR A 143 4.61 13.72 -13.99
CA THR A 143 3.19 13.60 -14.30
C THR A 143 2.59 14.93 -14.74
N VAL A 144 3.13 16.07 -14.29
CA VAL A 144 2.63 17.42 -14.60
C VAL A 144 2.55 17.70 -16.10
N ALA A 145 3.53 17.26 -16.88
CA ALA A 145 3.49 17.44 -18.34
C ALA A 145 2.32 16.69 -19.00
N GLY A 146 2.04 15.47 -18.55
CA GLY A 146 0.90 14.69 -19.04
C GLY A 146 -0.45 15.22 -18.55
N VAL A 147 -0.50 15.69 -17.28
CA VAL A 147 -1.68 16.40 -16.73
C VAL A 147 -2.00 17.62 -17.57
N ALA A 148 -1.00 18.46 -17.86
CA ALA A 148 -1.17 19.65 -18.70
C ALA A 148 -1.71 19.30 -20.10
N HIS A 149 -1.21 18.21 -20.70
CA HIS A 149 -1.70 17.72 -21.99
C HIS A 149 -3.14 17.21 -21.90
N GLY A 150 -3.49 16.42 -20.90
CA GLY A 150 -4.84 15.91 -20.68
C GLY A 150 -5.84 17.05 -20.44
N VAL A 151 -5.53 17.99 -19.56
CA VAL A 151 -6.36 19.18 -19.30
C VAL A 151 -6.55 20.01 -20.57
N LYS A 152 -5.46 20.25 -21.32
CA LYS A 152 -5.55 20.98 -22.59
C LYS A 152 -6.52 20.33 -23.57
N ASN A 153 -6.49 19.00 -23.70
CA ASN A 153 -7.40 18.29 -24.60
C ASN A 153 -8.86 18.43 -24.19
N ILE A 154 -9.16 18.34 -22.90
CA ILE A 154 -10.52 18.51 -22.37
C ILE A 154 -10.99 19.97 -22.59
N LEU A 155 -10.14 20.96 -22.37
CA LEU A 155 -10.45 22.37 -22.65
C LEU A 155 -10.74 22.60 -24.13
N MET A 156 -9.99 22.01 -25.06
CA MET A 156 -10.26 22.07 -26.50
C MET A 156 -11.63 21.44 -26.85
N GLY A 157 -12.01 20.33 -26.18
CA GLY A 157 -13.33 19.73 -26.31
C GLY A 157 -14.45 20.67 -25.87
N LEU A 158 -14.27 21.34 -24.72
CA LEU A 158 -15.21 22.36 -24.24
C LEU A 158 -15.33 23.54 -25.21
N GLU A 159 -14.21 24.06 -25.73
CA GLU A 159 -14.21 25.14 -26.73
C GLU A 159 -14.94 24.71 -28.01
N GLY A 160 -14.72 23.48 -28.48
CA GLY A 160 -15.45 22.92 -29.63
C GLY A 160 -16.95 22.79 -29.40
N GLY A 161 -17.36 22.32 -28.21
CA GLY A 161 -18.78 22.27 -27.81
C GLY A 161 -19.40 23.65 -27.74
N MET A 162 -18.73 24.64 -27.14
CA MET A 162 -19.18 26.03 -27.10
C MET A 162 -19.36 26.62 -28.51
N TYR A 163 -18.40 26.35 -29.41
CA TYR A 163 -18.51 26.80 -30.80
C TYR A 163 -19.72 26.18 -31.51
N ALA A 164 -19.96 24.89 -31.30
CA ALA A 164 -21.11 24.20 -31.88
C ALA A 164 -22.45 24.79 -31.39
N VAL A 165 -22.59 25.04 -30.08
CA VAL A 165 -23.77 25.68 -29.48
C VAL A 165 -23.98 27.08 -30.07
N ASN A 166 -22.94 27.93 -30.05
CA ASN A 166 -23.03 29.29 -30.55
C ASN A 166 -23.41 29.37 -32.04
N SER A 167 -22.77 28.50 -32.84
CA SER A 167 -23.08 28.46 -34.27
C SER A 167 -24.47 27.87 -34.56
N GLY A 168 -24.92 26.91 -33.77
CA GLY A 168 -26.30 26.36 -33.86
C GLY A 168 -27.33 27.41 -33.52
N ILE A 169 -27.14 28.24 -32.50
CA ILE A 169 -28.03 29.37 -32.17
C ILE A 169 -28.11 30.36 -33.32
N GLN A 170 -26.97 30.71 -33.93
CA GLN A 170 -26.97 31.64 -35.07
C GLN A 170 -27.66 31.11 -36.31
N LEU A 171 -27.61 29.80 -36.53
CA LEU A 171 -28.19 29.13 -37.67
C LEU A 171 -29.63 28.61 -37.44
N GLY A 172 -30.13 28.66 -36.21
CA GLY A 172 -31.40 28.05 -35.83
C GLY A 172 -31.39 26.52 -35.93
N ASP A 173 -30.23 25.88 -35.69
CA ASP A 173 -29.95 24.44 -35.79
C ASP A 173 -29.96 23.81 -34.39
N ASP A 174 -31.12 23.30 -33.97
CA ASP A 174 -31.34 22.68 -32.65
C ASP A 174 -30.54 21.40 -32.46
N GLU A 175 -30.30 20.60 -33.51
CA GLU A 175 -29.51 19.38 -33.44
C GLU A 175 -28.02 19.70 -33.13
N ARG A 176 -27.49 20.75 -33.76
CA ARG A 176 -26.15 21.23 -33.51
C ARG A 176 -25.98 21.81 -32.10
N ILE A 177 -27.02 22.50 -31.59
CA ILE A 177 -27.05 23.00 -30.22
C ILE A 177 -26.99 21.81 -29.24
N ALA A 178 -27.88 20.82 -29.42
CA ALA A 178 -27.96 19.64 -28.58
C ALA A 178 -26.63 18.85 -28.57
N LYS A 179 -25.99 18.65 -29.72
CA LYS A 179 -24.69 17.98 -29.84
C LYS A 179 -23.56 18.75 -29.16
N GLY A 180 -23.56 20.07 -29.36
CA GLY A 180 -22.55 20.94 -28.69
C GLY A 180 -22.71 20.92 -27.18
N TRP A 181 -23.94 20.92 -26.67
CA TRP A 181 -24.23 20.83 -25.25
C TRP A 181 -23.79 19.49 -24.66
N SER A 182 -24.11 18.36 -25.28
CA SER A 182 -23.66 17.02 -24.86
C SER A 182 -22.13 16.94 -24.82
N THR A 183 -21.44 17.48 -25.83
CA THR A 183 -19.98 17.54 -25.86
C THR A 183 -19.42 18.33 -24.66
N MET A 184 -20.04 19.45 -24.28
CA MET A 184 -19.62 20.24 -23.13
C MET A 184 -19.84 19.46 -21.81
N GLU A 185 -21.00 18.86 -21.63
CA GLU A 185 -21.36 18.07 -20.45
C GLU A 185 -20.40 16.90 -20.24
N GLU A 186 -20.11 16.16 -21.32
CA GLU A 186 -19.13 15.08 -21.30
C GLU A 186 -17.74 15.57 -20.84
N ASN A 187 -17.27 16.71 -21.38
CA ASN A 187 -15.95 17.24 -21.02
C ASN A 187 -15.89 17.80 -19.58
N VAL A 188 -16.98 18.35 -19.04
CA VAL A 188 -17.06 18.76 -17.63
C VAL A 188 -16.97 17.55 -16.69
N ASN A 189 -17.69 16.48 -17.00
CA ASN A 189 -17.62 15.23 -16.24
C ASN A 189 -16.20 14.65 -16.26
N ARG A 190 -15.53 14.68 -17.42
CA ARG A 190 -14.13 14.23 -17.60
C ARG A 190 -13.14 15.02 -16.78
N ILE A 191 -13.27 16.36 -16.68
CA ILE A 191 -12.43 17.16 -15.79
C ILE A 191 -12.61 16.70 -14.34
N SER A 192 -13.84 16.47 -13.91
CA SER A 192 -14.14 16.05 -12.55
C SER A 192 -13.51 14.68 -12.22
N GLU A 193 -13.62 13.71 -13.12
CA GLU A 193 -12.99 12.39 -12.99
C GLU A 193 -11.47 12.50 -12.99
N PHE A 194 -10.90 13.28 -13.90
CA PHE A 194 -9.47 13.49 -14.03
C PHE A 194 -8.87 14.11 -12.75
N VAL A 195 -9.52 15.15 -12.21
CA VAL A 195 -9.09 15.78 -10.95
C VAL A 195 -9.17 14.80 -9.79
N LYS A 196 -10.23 14.00 -9.71
CA LYS A 196 -10.38 12.97 -8.68
C LYS A 196 -9.28 11.92 -8.75
N GLU A 197 -9.03 11.35 -9.94
CA GLU A 197 -7.95 10.37 -10.14
C GLU A 197 -6.56 10.96 -9.84
N PHE A 198 -6.33 12.21 -10.26
CA PHE A 198 -5.07 12.91 -9.96
C PHE A 198 -4.88 13.15 -8.46
N LEU A 199 -5.93 13.56 -7.74
CA LEU A 199 -5.87 13.76 -6.30
C LEU A 199 -5.65 12.44 -5.55
N ASP A 200 -6.30 11.35 -5.99
CA ASP A 200 -6.10 10.01 -5.41
C ASP A 200 -4.68 9.50 -5.69
N PHE A 201 -4.15 9.80 -6.88
CA PHE A 201 -2.74 9.55 -7.21
C PHE A 201 -1.79 10.38 -6.34
N ALA A 202 -2.06 11.67 -6.17
CA ALA A 202 -1.19 12.60 -5.43
C ALA A 202 -1.24 12.40 -3.91
N LYS A 203 -2.41 12.10 -3.33
CA LYS A 203 -2.57 11.92 -1.88
C LYS A 203 -1.89 10.67 -1.34
N GLY A 204 -1.73 9.62 -2.14
CA GLY A 204 -1.20 8.33 -1.69
C GLY A 204 -2.01 7.84 -0.48
N ARG A 205 -3.06 7.08 -0.68
CA ARG A 205 -3.75 6.43 0.45
C ARG A 205 -2.75 5.52 1.16
N GLY A 206 -2.62 5.67 2.48
CA GLY A 206 -2.03 4.63 3.30
C GLY A 206 -2.89 3.38 3.13
N SER A 207 -2.30 2.28 2.66
CA SER A 207 -2.99 1.01 2.50
C SER A 207 -3.41 0.48 3.86
N VAL A 208 -4.71 0.31 4.11
CA VAL A 208 -5.22 -0.30 5.34
C VAL A 208 -5.46 -1.77 5.06
N VAL A 209 -4.45 -2.59 5.38
CA VAL A 209 -4.50 -4.04 5.16
C VAL A 209 -5.17 -4.73 6.34
N ILE A 210 -6.35 -5.33 6.10
CA ILE A 210 -7.10 -6.12 7.08
C ILE A 210 -7.48 -7.49 6.49
N PRO A 211 -7.65 -8.54 7.31
CA PRO A 211 -8.21 -9.80 6.81
C PRO A 211 -9.65 -9.59 6.37
N LEU A 212 -9.93 -9.91 5.10
CA LEU A 212 -11.27 -9.84 4.52
C LEU A 212 -11.50 -10.99 3.53
N ASP A 213 -12.76 -11.22 3.15
CA ASP A 213 -13.10 -12.12 2.06
C ASP A 213 -12.51 -11.58 0.75
N PRO A 214 -11.58 -12.32 0.10
CA PRO A 214 -10.95 -11.85 -1.13
C PRO A 214 -11.94 -11.66 -2.28
N ASN A 215 -13.08 -12.33 -2.26
CA ASN A 215 -14.11 -12.22 -3.29
C ASN A 215 -15.03 -10.99 -3.10
N ALA A 216 -15.05 -10.37 -1.93
CA ALA A 216 -15.93 -9.22 -1.69
C ALA A 216 -15.67 -8.05 -2.64
N PRO A 217 -14.42 -7.57 -2.87
CA PRO A 217 -14.14 -6.52 -3.85
C PRO A 217 -14.49 -6.93 -5.28
N ALA A 218 -14.30 -8.21 -5.65
CA ALA A 218 -14.58 -8.72 -6.97
C ALA A 218 -16.09 -8.71 -7.28
N ARG A 219 -16.92 -9.21 -6.36
CA ARG A 219 -18.40 -9.19 -6.49
C ARG A 219 -18.92 -7.75 -6.63
N GLN A 220 -18.42 -6.82 -5.80
CA GLN A 220 -18.80 -5.41 -5.87
C GLN A 220 -18.48 -4.80 -7.24
N VAL A 221 -17.37 -5.17 -7.86
CA VAL A 221 -17.00 -4.69 -9.19
C VAL A 221 -17.88 -5.30 -10.27
N VAL A 222 -18.19 -6.59 -10.19
CA VAL A 222 -19.12 -7.24 -11.13
C VAL A 222 -20.49 -6.56 -11.06
N ASP A 223 -21.04 -6.39 -9.85
CA ASP A 223 -22.34 -5.72 -9.64
C ASP A 223 -22.34 -4.29 -10.21
N LEU A 224 -21.24 -3.55 -10.00
CA LEU A 224 -21.10 -2.17 -10.49
C LEU A 224 -21.12 -2.07 -12.02
N PHE A 225 -20.53 -3.03 -12.72
CA PHE A 225 -20.37 -2.97 -14.17
C PHE A 225 -21.38 -3.82 -14.95
N GLN A 226 -22.22 -4.62 -14.29
CA GLN A 226 -23.18 -5.52 -14.92
C GLN A 226 -24.13 -4.80 -15.89
N GLU A 227 -24.74 -3.69 -15.45
CA GLU A 227 -25.65 -2.91 -16.26
C GLU A 227 -24.96 -2.27 -17.47
N ARG A 228 -23.77 -1.70 -17.26
CA ARG A 228 -22.97 -1.09 -18.33
C ARG A 228 -22.56 -2.12 -19.39
N ALA A 229 -22.13 -3.31 -18.97
CA ALA A 229 -21.78 -4.39 -19.88
C ALA A 229 -23.00 -4.84 -20.68
N ALA A 230 -24.13 -5.04 -20.02
CA ALA A 230 -25.38 -5.44 -20.68
C ALA A 230 -25.87 -4.40 -21.71
N GLN A 231 -25.81 -3.11 -21.42
CA GLN A 231 -26.14 -2.03 -22.34
C GLN A 231 -25.22 -2.00 -23.57
N ALA A 232 -23.96 -2.44 -23.42
CA ALA A 232 -23.01 -2.57 -24.52
C ALA A 232 -23.10 -3.92 -25.25
N GLY A 233 -24.03 -4.82 -24.87
CA GLY A 233 -24.18 -6.16 -25.47
C GLY A 233 -23.03 -7.11 -25.08
N ILE A 234 -22.36 -6.86 -23.98
CA ILE A 234 -21.21 -7.62 -23.48
C ILE A 234 -21.67 -8.49 -22.30
N ARG A 235 -21.29 -9.78 -22.30
CA ARG A 235 -21.55 -10.68 -21.18
C ARG A 235 -20.41 -10.52 -20.16
N LEU A 236 -20.74 -10.11 -18.93
CA LEU A 236 -19.83 -10.03 -17.81
C LEU A 236 -20.08 -11.21 -16.87
N GLU A 237 -19.08 -12.05 -16.68
CA GLU A 237 -19.15 -13.25 -15.85
C GLU A 237 -18.12 -13.20 -14.71
N GLU A 238 -18.48 -13.83 -13.58
CA GLU A 238 -17.57 -14.08 -12.47
C GLU A 238 -17.26 -15.58 -12.34
N ASP A 239 -15.98 -15.90 -12.12
CA ASP A 239 -15.48 -17.24 -11.80
C ASP A 239 -14.67 -17.14 -10.50
N LEU A 240 -15.37 -16.92 -9.39
CA LEU A 240 -14.79 -16.67 -8.10
C LEU A 240 -14.77 -17.97 -7.28
N ARG A 241 -13.56 -18.40 -6.87
CA ARG A 241 -13.42 -19.58 -6.05
C ARG A 241 -13.98 -19.36 -4.64
N GLU A 242 -14.98 -20.14 -4.23
CA GLU A 242 -15.74 -19.90 -2.99
C GLU A 242 -14.99 -20.28 -1.71
N ASP A 243 -14.02 -21.20 -1.76
CA ASP A 243 -13.31 -21.76 -0.61
C ASP A 243 -12.04 -21.00 -0.23
N LEU A 244 -11.91 -19.73 -0.64
CA LEU A 244 -10.77 -18.91 -0.28
C LEU A 244 -10.81 -18.47 1.17
N ALA A 245 -9.73 -18.75 1.91
CA ALA A 245 -9.57 -18.26 3.27
C ALA A 245 -9.43 -16.72 3.30
N PRO A 246 -9.87 -16.04 4.39
CA PRO A 246 -9.67 -14.62 4.54
C PRO A 246 -8.21 -14.20 4.23
N PHE A 247 -8.06 -13.14 3.46
CA PHE A 247 -6.77 -12.69 2.97
C PHE A 247 -6.50 -11.26 3.47
N PRO A 248 -5.27 -10.93 3.93
CA PRO A 248 -4.95 -9.57 4.34
C PRO A 248 -4.90 -8.67 3.11
N LEU A 249 -5.89 -7.78 2.94
CA LEU A 249 -6.04 -6.89 1.78
C LEU A 249 -6.45 -5.49 2.20
N ASP A 250 -6.08 -4.51 1.40
CA ASP A 250 -6.76 -3.23 1.32
C ASP A 250 -7.93 -3.36 0.34
N GLY A 251 -9.14 -3.57 0.86
CA GLY A 251 -10.34 -3.85 0.07
C GLY A 251 -10.66 -2.75 -0.95
N ASP A 252 -10.53 -1.48 -0.55
CA ASP A 252 -10.78 -0.32 -1.43
C ASP A 252 -9.72 -0.22 -2.53
N GLY A 253 -8.47 -0.51 -2.20
CA GLY A 253 -7.37 -0.55 -3.17
C GLY A 253 -7.60 -1.64 -4.21
N ILE A 254 -7.93 -2.86 -3.79
CA ILE A 254 -8.21 -3.97 -4.70
C ILE A 254 -9.47 -3.73 -5.52
N HIS A 255 -10.55 -3.21 -4.92
CA HIS A 255 -11.74 -2.79 -5.67
C HIS A 255 -11.37 -1.81 -6.80
N THR A 256 -10.54 -0.80 -6.52
CA THR A 256 -10.07 0.17 -7.52
C THR A 256 -9.28 -0.52 -8.65
N CYS A 257 -8.41 -1.47 -8.31
CA CYS A 257 -7.65 -2.24 -9.31
C CYS A 257 -8.57 -3.03 -10.24
N LEU A 258 -9.49 -3.80 -9.66
CA LEU A 258 -10.42 -4.64 -10.43
C LEU A 258 -11.40 -3.79 -11.27
N ALA A 259 -11.92 -2.69 -10.73
CA ALA A 259 -12.75 -1.76 -11.45
C ALA A 259 -12.05 -1.17 -12.69
N ASN A 260 -10.79 -0.78 -12.56
CA ASN A 260 -9.97 -0.31 -13.68
C ASN A 260 -9.78 -1.38 -14.76
N LEU A 261 -9.51 -2.63 -14.36
CA LEU A 261 -9.30 -3.71 -15.32
C LEU A 261 -10.60 -4.12 -16.03
N VAL A 262 -11.70 -4.27 -15.29
CA VAL A 262 -13.03 -4.61 -15.86
C VAL A 262 -13.55 -3.49 -16.79
N SER A 263 -13.40 -2.23 -16.39
CA SER A 263 -13.74 -1.10 -17.26
C SER A 263 -12.93 -1.11 -18.57
N ASN A 264 -11.64 -1.41 -18.49
CA ASN A 264 -10.78 -1.50 -19.68
C ASN A 264 -11.18 -2.68 -20.57
N ALA A 265 -11.54 -3.82 -20.01
CA ALA A 265 -12.01 -5.01 -20.74
C ALA A 265 -13.33 -4.74 -21.46
N ILE A 266 -14.30 -4.10 -20.78
CA ILE A 266 -15.58 -3.70 -21.41
C ILE A 266 -15.34 -2.74 -22.59
N ASP A 267 -14.46 -1.74 -22.40
CA ASP A 267 -14.13 -0.81 -23.49
C ASP A 267 -13.43 -1.53 -24.66
N ALA A 268 -12.52 -2.48 -24.39
CA ALA A 268 -11.85 -3.26 -25.42
C ALA A 268 -12.84 -4.08 -26.26
N CYS A 269 -13.90 -4.58 -25.64
CA CYS A 269 -15.00 -5.26 -26.33
C CYS A 269 -15.89 -4.28 -27.11
N THR A 270 -16.20 -3.12 -26.51
CA THR A 270 -17.08 -2.10 -27.15
C THR A 270 -16.47 -1.53 -28.43
N PHE A 271 -15.14 -1.43 -28.51
CA PHE A 271 -14.43 -0.89 -29.69
C PHE A 271 -14.00 -1.96 -30.68
N ALA A 272 -14.27 -3.23 -30.42
CA ALA A 272 -13.93 -4.31 -31.34
C ALA A 272 -14.89 -4.36 -32.51
N GLU A 273 -14.36 -4.30 -33.73
CA GLU A 273 -15.14 -4.45 -34.97
C GLU A 273 -15.32 -5.96 -35.29
N SER A 274 -16.32 -6.60 -34.66
CA SER A 274 -16.58 -8.02 -34.85
C SER A 274 -18.04 -8.36 -34.49
N ASP A 275 -18.67 -9.30 -35.22
CA ASP A 275 -20.02 -9.81 -34.96
C ASP A 275 -20.07 -10.95 -33.93
N ARG A 276 -18.94 -11.21 -33.19
CA ARG A 276 -18.88 -12.24 -32.16
C ARG A 276 -19.55 -11.80 -30.85
N GLU A 277 -19.99 -12.76 -30.05
CA GLU A 277 -20.40 -12.47 -28.68
C GLU A 277 -19.15 -12.05 -27.84
N PHE A 278 -19.26 -10.87 -27.21
CA PHE A 278 -18.23 -10.37 -26.35
C PHE A 278 -18.42 -10.86 -24.92
N LEU A 279 -17.31 -11.30 -24.32
CA LEU A 279 -17.27 -11.84 -22.97
C LEU A 279 -16.13 -11.18 -22.19
N VAL A 280 -16.44 -10.75 -20.97
CA VAL A 280 -15.46 -10.35 -19.95
C VAL A 280 -15.64 -11.25 -18.74
N THR A 281 -14.56 -11.88 -18.28
CA THR A 281 -14.58 -12.76 -17.11
C THR A 281 -13.64 -12.22 -16.04
N LEU A 282 -14.15 -12.06 -14.80
CA LEU A 282 -13.36 -11.78 -13.61
C LEU A 282 -13.26 -13.04 -12.77
N SER A 283 -12.06 -13.54 -12.56
CA SER A 283 -11.83 -14.73 -11.75
C SER A 283 -10.93 -14.46 -10.54
N SER A 284 -11.08 -15.29 -9.51
CA SER A 284 -10.22 -15.32 -8.33
C SER A 284 -9.87 -16.75 -7.94
N ARG A 285 -8.59 -16.96 -7.54
CA ARG A 285 -8.10 -18.25 -7.05
C ARG A 285 -6.86 -18.07 -6.18
N GLU A 286 -6.49 -19.09 -5.43
CA GLU A 286 -5.21 -19.13 -4.72
C GLU A 286 -4.27 -20.07 -5.44
N GLU A 287 -3.06 -19.62 -5.78
CA GLU A 287 -1.98 -20.37 -6.43
C GLU A 287 -0.69 -20.15 -5.66
N ASP A 288 -0.02 -21.23 -5.26
CA ASP A 288 1.28 -21.21 -4.58
C ASP A 288 1.36 -20.21 -3.40
N GLY A 289 0.27 -20.09 -2.62
CA GLY A 289 0.19 -19.18 -1.48
C GLY A 289 0.00 -17.70 -1.85
N SER A 290 -0.34 -17.42 -3.11
CA SER A 290 -0.68 -16.11 -3.62
C SER A 290 -2.15 -16.05 -4.03
N LEU A 291 -2.84 -14.98 -3.68
CA LEU A 291 -4.15 -14.66 -4.23
C LEU A 291 -3.98 -14.11 -5.63
N VAL A 292 -4.68 -14.69 -6.58
CA VAL A 292 -4.65 -14.32 -7.99
C VAL A 292 -6.01 -13.83 -8.42
N TYR A 293 -6.05 -12.65 -9.03
CA TYR A 293 -7.20 -12.18 -9.80
C TYR A 293 -6.83 -12.11 -11.28
N GLU A 294 -7.74 -12.55 -12.14
CA GLU A 294 -7.60 -12.40 -13.58
C GLU A 294 -8.85 -11.74 -14.18
N VAL A 295 -8.61 -10.79 -15.08
CA VAL A 295 -9.64 -10.21 -15.94
C VAL A 295 -9.30 -10.60 -17.37
N VAL A 296 -10.19 -11.34 -17.99
CA VAL A 296 -10.06 -11.86 -19.36
C VAL A 296 -11.12 -11.19 -20.23
N ASP A 297 -10.72 -10.64 -21.35
CA ASP A 297 -11.62 -10.15 -22.39
C ASP A 297 -11.31 -10.81 -23.74
N ASN A 298 -12.31 -10.95 -24.58
CA ASN A 298 -12.19 -11.33 -25.97
C ASN A 298 -12.39 -10.13 -26.91
N GLY A 299 -12.05 -8.91 -26.47
CA GLY A 299 -12.16 -7.67 -27.19
C GLY A 299 -11.15 -7.50 -28.33
N GLN A 300 -10.85 -6.25 -28.69
CA GLN A 300 -9.93 -5.94 -29.78
C GLN A 300 -8.46 -6.37 -29.52
N GLY A 301 -8.08 -6.59 -28.26
CA GLY A 301 -6.70 -6.86 -27.91
C GLY A 301 -5.75 -5.70 -28.18
N MET A 302 -4.46 -5.97 -28.17
CA MET A 302 -3.39 -4.99 -28.34
C MET A 302 -2.32 -5.47 -29.30
N ASP A 303 -1.87 -4.62 -30.22
CA ASP A 303 -0.69 -4.82 -31.00
C ASP A 303 0.60 -4.70 -30.18
N TYR A 304 1.76 -4.96 -30.78
CA TYR A 304 3.06 -4.89 -30.12
C TYR A 304 3.40 -3.48 -29.59
N GLU A 305 3.09 -2.43 -30.34
CA GLU A 305 3.42 -1.05 -29.98
C GLU A 305 2.57 -0.54 -28.81
N ILE A 306 1.31 -0.92 -28.77
CA ILE A 306 0.39 -0.65 -27.66
C ILE A 306 0.82 -1.43 -26.42
N SER A 307 1.10 -2.71 -26.58
CA SER A 307 1.52 -3.61 -25.48
C SER A 307 2.75 -3.09 -24.74
N ARG A 308 3.73 -2.54 -25.45
CA ARG A 308 4.94 -1.93 -24.84
C ARG A 308 4.65 -0.68 -24.02
N LYS A 309 3.56 0.01 -24.30
CA LYS A 309 3.21 1.31 -23.71
C LYS A 309 2.05 1.24 -22.71
N VAL A 310 1.40 0.09 -22.56
CA VAL A 310 0.16 -0.05 -21.76
C VAL A 310 0.30 0.41 -20.31
N PHE A 311 1.49 0.28 -19.72
CA PHE A 311 1.83 0.79 -18.39
C PHE A 311 2.58 2.14 -18.42
N SER A 312 2.68 2.79 -19.58
CA SER A 312 3.28 4.12 -19.68
C SER A 312 2.31 5.19 -19.17
N LYS A 313 2.87 6.25 -18.59
CA LYS A 313 2.09 7.36 -18.03
C LYS A 313 1.25 8.04 -19.11
N PHE A 314 -0.04 8.26 -18.85
CA PHE A 314 -0.99 8.94 -19.75
C PHE A 314 -1.18 8.27 -21.11
N PHE A 315 -0.74 7.05 -21.27
CA PHE A 315 -0.98 6.30 -22.49
C PHE A 315 -2.42 5.77 -22.50
N SER A 316 -3.17 6.10 -23.52
CA SER A 316 -4.50 5.61 -23.78
C SER A 316 -4.72 5.45 -25.28
N THR A 317 -5.26 4.33 -25.70
CA THR A 317 -5.67 4.06 -27.07
C THR A 317 -7.11 4.55 -27.37
N LYS A 318 -7.82 4.97 -26.31
CA LYS A 318 -9.24 5.43 -26.40
C LYS A 318 -9.40 6.82 -27.01
N GLY A 319 -8.35 7.36 -27.64
CA GLY A 319 -8.30 8.73 -28.16
C GLY A 319 -8.21 9.76 -27.02
N SER A 320 -8.12 11.04 -27.38
CA SER A 320 -8.15 12.15 -26.42
C SER A 320 -9.46 12.22 -25.63
N ASP A 321 -10.46 11.41 -26.00
CA ASP A 321 -11.85 11.59 -25.58
C ASP A 321 -12.35 10.61 -24.50
N ARG A 322 -11.65 9.53 -24.16
CA ARG A 322 -12.21 8.49 -23.27
C ARG A 322 -11.24 7.83 -22.27
N GLY A 323 -10.02 8.30 -22.11
CA GLY A 323 -9.09 7.66 -21.15
C GLY A 323 -8.04 8.60 -20.59
N THR A 324 -7.89 8.64 -19.27
CA THR A 324 -6.88 9.45 -18.55
C THR A 324 -5.46 8.86 -18.66
N GLY A 325 -5.35 7.55 -18.99
CA GLY A 325 -4.09 6.82 -18.97
C GLY A 325 -3.47 6.63 -17.57
N LEU A 326 -4.23 6.89 -16.50
CA LEU A 326 -3.80 6.75 -15.11
C LEU A 326 -4.26 5.43 -14.47
N GLY A 327 -5.33 4.81 -14.94
CA GLY A 327 -5.94 3.63 -14.32
C GLY A 327 -4.97 2.46 -14.14
N LEU A 328 -4.25 2.05 -15.19
CA LEU A 328 -3.27 0.94 -15.11
C LEU A 328 -2.04 1.28 -14.27
N LEU A 329 -1.62 2.55 -14.25
CA LEU A 329 -0.56 3.00 -13.35
C LEU A 329 -0.97 2.94 -11.88
N THR A 330 -2.20 3.37 -11.59
CA THR A 330 -2.78 3.28 -10.24
C THR A 330 -2.89 1.83 -9.81
N THR A 331 -3.39 0.95 -10.69
CA THR A 331 -3.45 -0.49 -10.45
C THR A 331 -2.06 -1.07 -10.15
N ARG A 332 -1.05 -0.78 -10.98
CA ARG A 332 0.33 -1.25 -10.76
C ARG A 332 0.88 -0.77 -9.42
N ARG A 333 0.66 0.49 -9.06
CA ARG A 333 1.09 1.05 -7.77
C ARG A 333 0.46 0.35 -6.59
N ILE A 334 -0.87 0.18 -6.59
CA ILE A 334 -1.61 -0.50 -5.51
C ILE A 334 -1.14 -1.95 -5.36
N VAL A 335 -0.99 -2.67 -6.46
CA VAL A 335 -0.49 -4.05 -6.46
C VAL A 335 0.93 -4.13 -5.88
N HIS A 336 1.83 -3.22 -6.25
CA HIS A 336 3.18 -3.15 -5.68
C HIS A 336 3.18 -2.79 -4.19
N GLN A 337 2.28 -1.91 -3.74
CA GLN A 337 2.12 -1.60 -2.32
C GLN A 337 1.69 -2.82 -1.49
N HIS A 338 1.02 -3.78 -2.13
CA HIS A 338 0.68 -5.08 -1.54
C HIS A 338 1.81 -6.13 -1.69
N GLY A 339 3.00 -5.75 -2.16
CA GLY A 339 4.09 -6.69 -2.44
C GLY A 339 3.80 -7.65 -3.60
N GLY A 340 2.77 -7.33 -4.40
CA GLY A 340 2.31 -8.16 -5.50
C GLY A 340 2.89 -7.79 -6.86
N ARG A 341 2.43 -8.50 -7.88
CA ARG A 341 2.80 -8.30 -9.29
C ARG A 341 1.54 -8.17 -10.14
N ILE A 342 1.58 -7.29 -11.15
CA ILE A 342 0.62 -7.26 -12.25
C ILE A 342 1.31 -7.64 -13.55
N SER A 343 0.69 -8.53 -14.31
CA SER A 343 1.13 -8.97 -15.63
C SER A 343 -0.04 -8.97 -16.61
N PHE A 344 0.25 -9.05 -17.90
CA PHE A 344 -0.77 -9.18 -18.92
C PHE A 344 -0.25 -9.98 -20.12
N SER A 345 -1.18 -10.54 -20.87
CA SER A 345 -0.97 -11.05 -22.21
C SER A 345 -2.08 -10.55 -23.10
N SER A 346 -1.77 -10.18 -24.34
CA SER A 346 -2.75 -9.69 -25.30
C SER A 346 -2.30 -9.97 -26.72
N ARG A 347 -3.27 -10.17 -27.60
CA ARG A 347 -3.06 -10.31 -29.03
C ARG A 347 -4.16 -9.53 -29.75
N GLU A 348 -3.76 -8.76 -30.75
CA GLU A 348 -4.69 -7.97 -31.59
C GLU A 348 -5.73 -8.90 -32.23
N GLY A 349 -7.00 -8.51 -32.10
CA GLY A 349 -8.15 -9.27 -32.59
C GLY A 349 -8.59 -10.46 -31.72
N GLU A 350 -7.80 -10.86 -30.70
CA GLU A 350 -8.14 -12.04 -29.86
C GLU A 350 -8.62 -11.63 -28.46
N GLY A 351 -8.11 -10.49 -27.91
CA GLY A 351 -8.44 -10.00 -26.58
C GLY A 351 -7.22 -9.86 -25.66
N SER A 352 -7.49 -9.73 -24.36
CA SER A 352 -6.43 -9.55 -23.35
C SER A 352 -6.72 -10.33 -22.07
N VAL A 353 -5.66 -10.66 -21.35
CA VAL A 353 -5.69 -11.22 -19.99
C VAL A 353 -4.84 -10.32 -19.12
N PHE A 354 -5.40 -9.75 -18.08
CA PHE A 354 -4.70 -9.05 -17.03
C PHE A 354 -4.72 -9.86 -15.76
N ARG A 355 -3.55 -10.05 -15.14
CA ARG A 355 -3.37 -10.90 -13.96
C ARG A 355 -2.70 -10.12 -12.84
N ILE A 356 -3.32 -10.13 -11.66
CA ILE A 356 -2.79 -9.60 -10.40
C ILE A 356 -2.46 -10.77 -9.49
N GLU A 357 -1.25 -10.80 -8.95
CA GLU A 357 -0.77 -11.80 -8.00
C GLU A 357 -0.37 -11.10 -6.69
N LEU A 358 -0.95 -11.52 -5.57
CA LEU A 358 -0.73 -10.95 -4.23
C LEU A 358 -0.21 -12.05 -3.29
N PRO A 359 1.09 -12.09 -2.94
CA PRO A 359 1.62 -13.12 -2.05
C PRO A 359 1.14 -12.90 -0.60
N ARG A 360 0.59 -13.95 0.02
CA ARG A 360 0.06 -13.90 1.40
C ARG A 360 1.12 -13.48 2.41
N GLN A 361 2.35 -13.95 2.25
CA GLN A 361 3.44 -13.69 3.18
C GLN A 361 3.88 -12.23 3.19
N ALA A 362 4.01 -11.58 2.04
CA ALA A 362 4.38 -10.17 1.93
C ALA A 362 3.34 -9.26 2.61
N LEU A 363 2.06 -9.62 2.55
CA LEU A 363 0.96 -8.86 3.15
C LEU A 363 0.86 -9.04 4.67
N VAL A 364 1.26 -10.18 5.20
CA VAL A 364 1.38 -10.42 6.66
C VAL A 364 2.51 -9.56 7.24
N GLU A 365 3.63 -9.43 6.54
CA GLU A 365 4.75 -8.57 6.93
C GLU A 365 4.35 -7.09 6.88
N LEU A 366 3.65 -6.64 5.84
CA LEU A 366 3.09 -5.27 5.74
C LEU A 366 2.13 -4.95 6.88
N ARG A 367 1.28 -5.92 7.27
CA ARG A 367 0.36 -5.76 8.41
C ARG A 367 1.09 -5.60 9.74
N SER A 368 2.21 -6.30 9.93
CA SER A 368 3.01 -6.20 11.16
C SER A 368 3.80 -4.90 11.25
N ALA A 369 4.03 -4.22 10.10
CA ALA A 369 4.75 -2.95 10.00
C ALA A 369 3.83 -1.70 10.12
N LEU A 370 2.50 -1.86 10.07
CA LEU A 370 1.58 -0.74 10.21
C LEU A 370 1.29 -0.46 11.69
N PRO A 371 1.38 0.80 12.18
CA PRO A 371 0.95 1.16 13.51
C PRO A 371 -0.53 0.83 13.69
N ALA A 372 -0.91 0.27 14.85
CA ALA A 372 -2.29 -0.08 15.18
C ALA A 372 -3.13 1.20 15.41
N THR A 373 -3.47 1.92 14.36
CA THR A 373 -4.45 3.00 14.37
C THR A 373 -5.84 2.42 14.08
N GLY A 374 -6.50 1.97 15.09
CA GLY A 374 -7.85 1.43 15.03
C GLY A 374 -8.51 1.44 16.39
N GLN A 375 -8.79 2.63 16.95
CA GLN A 375 -9.89 2.73 17.91
C GLN A 375 -11.20 2.67 17.12
N PRO A 376 -12.12 1.73 17.42
CA PRO A 376 -13.47 1.84 16.94
C PRO A 376 -14.09 3.09 17.56
N LEU A 377 -14.61 3.99 16.71
CA LEU A 377 -15.49 5.06 17.14
C LEU A 377 -16.65 4.44 17.94
N SER A 378 -16.72 4.76 19.20
CA SER A 378 -17.82 4.43 20.09
C SER A 378 -19.12 5.04 19.55
N PRO A 379 -20.22 4.29 19.40
CA PRO A 379 -21.49 4.84 18.97
C PRO A 379 -22.29 5.37 20.17
N ASP A 380 -21.78 6.37 20.90
CA ASP A 380 -22.56 7.08 21.92
C ASP A 380 -22.09 8.52 22.04
N GLY A 381 -22.75 9.38 21.30
CA GLY A 381 -22.62 10.83 21.33
C GLY A 381 -23.94 11.50 21.10
N ASN A 382 -24.96 11.15 21.90
CA ASN A 382 -26.16 11.97 22.00
C ASN A 382 -26.37 12.38 23.47
N LYS A 383 -25.96 13.61 23.77
CA LYS A 383 -26.69 14.51 24.69
C LYS A 383 -26.13 15.93 24.53
#